data_c004f14d147ab63d5a1448a111d51892
#
_entry.id   c004f14d147ab63d5a1448a111d51892
#
_cell.length_a   1.000
_cell.length_b   1.000
_cell.length_c   1.000
_cell.angle_alpha   90.00
_cell.angle_beta   90.00
_cell.angle_gamma   90.00
#
_symmetry.space_group_name_H-M   'P 1'
#
loop_
_entity.id
_entity.type
_entity.pdbx_description
1 polymer ?
#
loop_
_entity_poly.entity_id
_entity_poly.type
_entity_poly.pdbx_seq_one_letter_code
_entity_poly.pdbx_strand_id
1 'polypeptide(L)'
;MTKTSLITTIAVVCSLTFLGTVGDSQDKPIKKDLKLAFVPKNVNNPYNVIETKGSLDACQEIGAQGKVVGPSDASASSQVSYINTLITQRQNAIVLAANDPNALIPYLKRAREQKIQIVTMDSDTAPEGRKVFINQASSEGIGQGQVQILAKQIDFKGEIAILSATPNATNQNTWIKYMEEELQKPEYKDMKLVRIAYGNDEDQKSFTETQGLLEAYPNLKGIISPTTVGVAAAARYLSTSPLKGKIALVGLGTPNQMRQFVKDGTVKEFALWNPSDVGYLAAYAAAQLASGNIEGKEGETFSAGKLGSRTIGKDGVVILGPLTVFDAANIDQFNF
;
A
#
# COMPACT_ATOMS: atom_id res chain seq x y z
N MET A 1 44.22 -80.75 2.53
CA MET A 1 43.62 -80.28 1.32
C MET A 1 42.15 -79.97 1.62
N THR A 2 41.80 -78.79 2.04
CA THR A 2 40.42 -78.38 2.34
C THR A 2 40.22 -77.05 1.69
N LYS A 3 39.32 -77.04 0.69
CA LYS A 3 38.91 -75.86 -0.03
C LYS A 3 37.82 -75.11 0.74
N THR A 4 38.07 -73.91 1.18
CA THR A 4 37.09 -73.03 1.78
C THR A 4 36.42 -72.15 0.69
N SER A 5 35.13 -72.36 0.54
CA SER A 5 34.30 -71.58 -0.41
C SER A 5 33.80 -70.24 0.27
N LEU A 6 34.10 -69.13 -0.35
CA LEU A 6 33.67 -67.82 0.11
C LEU A 6 32.35 -67.49 -0.58
N ILE A 7 31.26 -67.34 0.19
CA ILE A 7 29.95 -66.90 -0.30
C ILE A 7 29.88 -65.39 -0.14
N THR A 8 29.86 -64.71 -1.24
CA THR A 8 29.68 -63.22 -1.27
C THR A 8 28.16 -62.88 -1.33
N THR A 9 27.65 -62.33 -0.23
CA THR A 9 26.25 -61.85 -0.17
C THR A 9 26.18 -60.46 -0.76
N ILE A 10 25.51 -60.29 -1.88
CA ILE A 10 25.21 -58.99 -2.50
C ILE A 10 23.95 -58.45 -1.82
N ALA A 11 24.10 -57.39 -1.04
CA ALA A 11 22.97 -56.61 -0.52
C ALA A 11 22.49 -55.61 -1.58
N VAL A 12 21.30 -55.85 -2.14
CA VAL A 12 20.61 -54.89 -3.01
C VAL A 12 19.94 -53.85 -2.13
N VAL A 13 20.51 -52.63 -2.12
CA VAL A 13 19.89 -51.46 -1.49
C VAL A 13 18.89 -50.88 -2.49
N CYS A 14 17.59 -51.13 -2.26
CA CYS A 14 16.52 -50.45 -2.96
C CYS A 14 16.40 -49.02 -2.42
N SER A 15 16.96 -48.04 -3.14
CA SER A 15 16.72 -46.62 -2.91
C SER A 15 15.33 -46.26 -3.41
N LEU A 16 14.34 -46.12 -2.51
CA LEU A 16 13.07 -45.51 -2.82
C LEU A 16 13.31 -43.99 -2.96
N THR A 17 13.44 -43.53 -4.19
CA THR A 17 13.31 -42.10 -4.52
C THR A 17 11.85 -41.73 -4.38
N PHE A 18 11.50 -41.03 -3.31
CA PHE A 18 10.24 -40.29 -3.20
C PHE A 18 10.31 -39.14 -4.19
N LEU A 19 9.80 -39.32 -5.41
CA LEU A 19 9.41 -38.22 -6.26
C LEU A 19 8.18 -37.55 -5.62
N GLY A 20 8.42 -36.54 -4.80
CA GLY A 20 7.39 -35.60 -4.44
C GLY A 20 6.91 -34.94 -5.72
N THR A 21 5.74 -35.31 -6.18
CA THR A 21 5.03 -34.53 -7.19
C THR A 21 4.78 -33.15 -6.60
N VAL A 22 5.60 -32.16 -6.99
CA VAL A 22 5.22 -30.75 -6.89
C VAL A 22 3.98 -30.64 -7.77
N GLY A 23 2.82 -30.63 -7.15
CA GLY A 23 1.56 -30.44 -7.82
C GLY A 23 1.63 -29.07 -8.51
N ASP A 24 1.76 -29.10 -9.81
CA ASP A 24 1.52 -27.93 -10.67
C ASP A 24 0.05 -27.58 -10.45
N SER A 25 -0.22 -26.61 -9.57
CA SER A 25 -1.56 -26.07 -9.40
C SER A 25 -1.85 -25.28 -10.66
N GLN A 26 -2.40 -25.96 -11.68
CA GLN A 26 -2.95 -25.25 -12.84
C GLN A 26 -3.94 -24.23 -12.30
N ASP A 27 -3.58 -22.96 -12.39
CA ASP A 27 -4.47 -21.86 -12.05
C ASP A 27 -5.78 -22.04 -12.83
N LYS A 28 -6.88 -22.16 -12.11
CA LYS A 28 -8.19 -22.19 -12.74
C LYS A 28 -8.40 -20.89 -13.51
N PRO A 29 -8.96 -20.95 -14.74
CA PRO A 29 -9.16 -19.75 -15.54
C PRO A 29 -10.08 -18.75 -14.81
N ILE A 30 -9.72 -17.47 -14.88
CA ILE A 30 -10.59 -16.38 -14.43
C ILE A 30 -11.81 -16.33 -15.34
N LYS A 31 -13.00 -16.18 -14.77
CA LYS A 31 -14.25 -15.99 -15.53
C LYS A 31 -14.17 -14.71 -16.33
N LYS A 32 -14.65 -14.75 -17.58
CA LYS A 32 -14.79 -13.56 -18.43
C LYS A 32 -16.02 -12.73 -18.01
N ASP A 33 -16.04 -11.49 -18.48
CA ASP A 33 -17.15 -10.54 -18.30
C ASP A 33 -17.51 -10.23 -16.84
N LEU A 34 -16.57 -10.44 -15.91
CA LEU A 34 -16.75 -10.03 -14.53
C LEU A 34 -16.90 -8.51 -14.44
N LYS A 35 -17.85 -8.04 -13.65
CA LYS A 35 -18.07 -6.62 -13.34
C LYS A 35 -17.30 -6.28 -12.07
N LEU A 36 -16.18 -5.55 -12.20
CA LEU A 36 -15.34 -5.14 -11.10
C LEU A 36 -15.41 -3.62 -10.93
N ALA A 37 -15.71 -3.16 -9.74
CA ALA A 37 -15.80 -1.73 -9.43
C ALA A 37 -14.71 -1.34 -8.43
N PHE A 38 -14.01 -0.24 -8.71
CA PHE A 38 -12.93 0.31 -7.91
C PHE A 38 -13.38 1.62 -7.28
N VAL A 39 -13.29 1.69 -5.95
CA VAL A 39 -13.70 2.84 -5.14
C VAL A 39 -12.47 3.36 -4.41
N PRO A 40 -11.72 4.32 -4.99
CA PRO A 40 -10.58 4.93 -4.32
C PRO A 40 -11.01 5.81 -3.15
N LYS A 41 -10.05 6.27 -2.35
CA LYS A 41 -10.29 7.25 -1.28
C LYS A 41 -10.82 8.57 -1.82
N ASN A 42 -10.25 9.03 -2.93
CA ASN A 42 -10.61 10.26 -3.62
C ASN A 42 -10.22 10.14 -5.10
N VAL A 43 -11.19 10.35 -6.01
CA VAL A 43 -10.96 10.21 -7.46
C VAL A 43 -10.04 11.29 -8.05
N ASN A 44 -9.83 12.41 -7.35
CA ASN A 44 -8.98 13.50 -7.80
C ASN A 44 -7.54 13.43 -7.27
N ASN A 45 -7.24 12.50 -6.35
CA ASN A 45 -5.89 12.33 -5.82
C ASN A 45 -5.00 11.66 -6.89
N PRO A 46 -3.86 12.26 -7.29
CA PRO A 46 -2.98 11.71 -8.34
C PRO A 46 -2.52 10.27 -8.05
N TYR A 47 -2.26 9.92 -6.79
CA TYR A 47 -1.94 8.55 -6.40
C TYR A 47 -3.06 7.58 -6.78
N ASN A 48 -4.30 7.91 -6.39
CA ASN A 48 -5.46 7.06 -6.66
C ASN A 48 -5.79 6.95 -8.15
N VAL A 49 -5.47 7.98 -8.95
CA VAL A 49 -5.59 7.93 -10.42
C VAL A 49 -4.64 6.89 -11.00
N ILE A 50 -3.38 6.86 -10.54
CA ILE A 50 -2.39 5.87 -10.98
C ILE A 50 -2.80 4.46 -10.52
N GLU A 51 -3.22 4.31 -9.29
CA GLU A 51 -3.67 3.05 -8.69
C GLU A 51 -4.85 2.46 -9.47
N THR A 52 -5.90 3.25 -9.68
CA THR A 52 -7.10 2.78 -10.39
C THR A 52 -6.85 2.55 -11.88
N LYS A 53 -5.90 3.28 -12.49
CA LYS A 53 -5.46 2.96 -13.84
C LYS A 53 -4.86 1.56 -13.92
N GLY A 54 -3.99 1.19 -12.97
CA GLY A 54 -3.46 -0.17 -12.89
C GLY A 54 -4.54 -1.23 -12.73
N SER A 55 -5.59 -0.92 -11.98
CA SER A 55 -6.76 -1.80 -11.85
C SER A 55 -7.50 -2.00 -13.18
N LEU A 56 -7.68 -0.94 -13.95
CA LEU A 56 -8.33 -1.02 -15.27
C LEU A 56 -7.46 -1.75 -16.31
N ASP A 57 -6.14 -1.55 -16.27
CA ASP A 57 -5.19 -2.27 -17.14
C ASP A 57 -5.27 -3.79 -16.88
N ALA A 58 -5.36 -4.22 -15.61
CA ALA A 58 -5.58 -5.62 -15.25
C ALA A 58 -6.95 -6.13 -15.73
N CYS A 59 -8.01 -5.33 -15.58
CA CYS A 59 -9.35 -5.70 -16.08
C CYS A 59 -9.34 -5.96 -17.60
N GLN A 60 -8.65 -5.11 -18.36
CA GLN A 60 -8.49 -5.29 -19.80
C GLN A 60 -7.77 -6.59 -20.13
N GLU A 61 -6.69 -6.90 -19.40
CA GLU A 61 -5.88 -8.11 -19.62
C GLU A 61 -6.69 -9.39 -19.35
N ILE A 62 -7.49 -9.42 -18.28
CA ILE A 62 -8.29 -10.61 -17.92
C ILE A 62 -9.64 -10.68 -18.60
N GLY A 63 -10.03 -9.70 -19.40
CA GLY A 63 -11.35 -9.64 -20.06
C GLY A 63 -12.51 -9.33 -19.08
N ALA A 64 -12.26 -8.54 -18.04
CA ALA A 64 -13.28 -8.07 -17.10
C ALA A 64 -13.75 -6.66 -17.45
N GLN A 65 -14.98 -6.34 -17.03
CA GLN A 65 -15.56 -4.99 -17.13
C GLN A 65 -15.19 -4.19 -15.88
N GLY A 66 -14.10 -3.40 -15.98
CA GLY A 66 -13.63 -2.55 -14.91
C GLY A 66 -14.28 -1.16 -14.93
N LYS A 67 -14.64 -0.59 -13.78
CA LYS A 67 -15.02 0.82 -13.66
C LYS A 67 -14.49 1.44 -12.37
N VAL A 68 -14.19 2.72 -12.44
CA VAL A 68 -13.80 3.54 -11.29
C VAL A 68 -14.94 4.49 -10.95
N VAL A 69 -15.35 4.51 -9.68
CA VAL A 69 -16.31 5.46 -9.13
C VAL A 69 -15.91 5.78 -7.70
N GLY A 70 -16.12 7.00 -7.24
CA GLY A 70 -15.75 7.36 -5.87
C GLY A 70 -15.95 8.84 -5.58
N PRO A 71 -15.75 9.24 -4.32
CA PRO A 71 -15.89 10.64 -3.90
C PRO A 71 -14.74 11.52 -4.39
N SER A 72 -14.97 12.82 -4.36
CA SER A 72 -13.96 13.85 -4.58
C SER A 72 -13.32 14.35 -3.27
N ASP A 73 -13.69 13.77 -2.14
CA ASP A 73 -13.16 14.04 -0.81
C ASP A 73 -12.69 12.75 -0.11
N ALA A 74 -11.93 12.86 0.96
CA ALA A 74 -11.40 11.73 1.72
C ALA A 74 -12.29 11.39 2.93
N SER A 75 -13.62 11.26 2.73
CA SER A 75 -14.55 10.89 3.80
C SER A 75 -15.23 9.55 3.56
N ALA A 76 -15.42 8.76 4.62
CA ALA A 76 -16.13 7.49 4.55
C ALA A 76 -17.61 7.67 4.20
N SER A 77 -18.26 8.73 4.71
CA SER A 77 -19.67 9.02 4.42
C SER A 77 -19.91 9.25 2.92
N SER A 78 -18.99 9.90 2.25
CA SER A 78 -19.06 10.10 0.79
C SER A 78 -18.92 8.79 0.02
N GLN A 79 -18.17 7.78 0.53
CA GLN A 79 -18.03 6.47 -0.11
C GLN A 79 -19.31 5.63 -0.02
N VAL A 80 -20.16 5.83 0.99
CA VAL A 80 -21.39 5.02 1.23
C VAL A 80 -22.34 5.03 0.03
N SER A 81 -22.57 6.19 -0.59
CA SER A 81 -23.48 6.32 -1.73
C SER A 81 -23.02 5.48 -2.93
N TYR A 82 -21.73 5.47 -3.19
CA TYR A 82 -21.12 4.67 -4.26
C TYR A 82 -21.24 3.18 -3.97
N ILE A 83 -20.93 2.73 -2.76
CA ILE A 83 -21.07 1.32 -2.35
C ILE A 83 -22.52 0.86 -2.54
N ASN A 84 -23.51 1.64 -2.08
CA ASN A 84 -24.92 1.33 -2.24
C ASN A 84 -25.34 1.20 -3.71
N THR A 85 -24.88 2.12 -4.56
CA THR A 85 -25.12 2.07 -6.01
C THR A 85 -24.52 0.81 -6.63
N LEU A 86 -23.29 0.44 -6.24
CA LEU A 86 -22.60 -0.74 -6.76
C LEU A 86 -23.29 -2.05 -6.34
N ILE A 87 -23.84 -2.09 -5.13
CA ILE A 87 -24.67 -3.22 -4.66
C ILE A 87 -25.89 -3.37 -5.55
N THR A 88 -26.64 -2.28 -5.79
CA THR A 88 -27.83 -2.28 -6.67
C THR A 88 -27.50 -2.73 -8.09
N GLN A 89 -26.32 -2.35 -8.60
CA GLN A 89 -25.83 -2.73 -9.94
C GLN A 89 -25.30 -4.17 -10.01
N ARG A 90 -25.32 -4.92 -8.89
CA ARG A 90 -24.89 -6.32 -8.80
C ARG A 90 -23.49 -6.54 -9.39
N GLN A 91 -22.50 -5.80 -8.88
CA GLN A 91 -21.11 -6.06 -9.23
C GLN A 91 -20.69 -7.47 -8.79
N ASN A 92 -19.71 -8.07 -9.47
CA ASN A 92 -19.11 -9.33 -9.02
C ASN A 92 -18.13 -9.08 -7.87
N ALA A 93 -17.41 -7.96 -7.91
CA ALA A 93 -16.57 -7.51 -6.79
C ALA A 93 -16.54 -5.98 -6.69
N ILE A 94 -16.35 -5.50 -5.45
CA ILE A 94 -16.02 -4.12 -5.13
C ILE A 94 -14.62 -4.13 -4.52
N VAL A 95 -13.73 -3.35 -5.11
CA VAL A 95 -12.37 -3.10 -4.62
C VAL A 95 -12.35 -1.69 -4.02
N LEU A 96 -12.03 -1.58 -2.75
CA LEU A 96 -12.20 -0.35 -1.97
C LEU A 96 -10.90 0.08 -1.31
N ALA A 97 -10.51 1.34 -1.46
CA ALA A 97 -9.56 2.00 -0.56
C ALA A 97 -10.37 2.77 0.50
N ALA A 98 -10.44 2.25 1.73
CA ALA A 98 -11.36 2.76 2.74
C ALA A 98 -10.87 4.06 3.40
N ASN A 99 -11.76 5.02 3.59
CA ASN A 99 -11.49 6.28 4.31
C ASN A 99 -11.65 6.15 5.84
N ASP A 100 -12.22 5.05 6.31
CA ASP A 100 -12.39 4.76 7.73
C ASP A 100 -12.43 3.23 7.94
N PRO A 101 -11.79 2.71 9.01
CA PRO A 101 -11.69 1.27 9.22
C PRO A 101 -13.01 0.58 9.52
N ASN A 102 -14.01 1.29 10.08
CA ASN A 102 -15.22 0.71 10.62
C ASN A 102 -16.51 1.21 9.97
N ALA A 103 -16.57 2.49 9.59
CA ALA A 103 -17.79 3.15 9.15
C ALA A 103 -18.46 2.50 7.94
N LEU A 104 -17.68 1.82 7.08
CA LEU A 104 -18.19 1.18 5.86
C LEU A 104 -18.65 -0.27 6.07
N ILE A 105 -18.30 -0.91 7.18
CA ILE A 105 -18.55 -2.34 7.43
C ILE A 105 -20.02 -2.74 7.25
N PRO A 106 -21.04 -2.02 7.75
CA PRO A 106 -22.42 -2.40 7.56
C PRO A 106 -22.83 -2.52 6.09
N TYR A 107 -22.33 -1.63 5.25
CA TYR A 107 -22.61 -1.62 3.80
C TYR A 107 -21.86 -2.73 3.08
N LEU A 108 -20.63 -3.01 3.47
CA LEU A 108 -19.82 -4.09 2.90
C LEU A 108 -20.38 -5.48 3.30
N LYS A 109 -20.91 -5.65 4.51
CA LYS A 109 -21.62 -6.86 4.93
C LYS A 109 -22.84 -7.10 4.03
N ARG A 110 -23.64 -6.06 3.79
CA ARG A 110 -24.80 -6.15 2.88
C ARG A 110 -24.40 -6.51 1.44
N ALA A 111 -23.27 -5.98 0.95
CA ALA A 111 -22.74 -6.38 -0.36
C ALA A 111 -22.38 -7.87 -0.40
N ARG A 112 -21.74 -8.39 0.64
CA ARG A 112 -21.37 -9.82 0.74
C ARG A 112 -22.59 -10.74 0.85
N GLU A 113 -23.65 -10.33 1.53
CA GLU A 113 -24.93 -11.06 1.57
C GLU A 113 -25.51 -11.24 0.16
N GLN A 114 -25.25 -10.29 -0.75
CA GLN A 114 -25.59 -10.40 -2.17
C GLN A 114 -24.51 -11.09 -3.02
N LYS A 115 -23.55 -11.79 -2.37
CA LYS A 115 -22.46 -12.54 -3.00
C LYS A 115 -21.44 -11.67 -3.76
N ILE A 116 -21.43 -10.36 -3.53
CA ILE A 116 -20.42 -9.46 -4.07
C ILE A 116 -19.12 -9.67 -3.26
N GLN A 117 -18.00 -9.92 -3.94
CA GLN A 117 -16.71 -10.07 -3.29
C GLN A 117 -16.19 -8.69 -2.89
N ILE A 118 -15.60 -8.59 -1.69
CA ILE A 118 -15.00 -7.35 -1.20
C ILE A 118 -13.50 -7.56 -1.04
N VAL A 119 -12.75 -6.73 -1.74
CA VAL A 119 -11.29 -6.58 -1.61
C VAL A 119 -11.02 -5.17 -1.17
N THR A 120 -10.05 -4.98 -0.28
CA THR A 120 -9.51 -3.65 0.01
C THR A 120 -8.11 -3.51 -0.59
N MET A 121 -7.73 -2.30 -0.92
CA MET A 121 -6.40 -1.95 -1.44
C MET A 121 -5.95 -0.63 -0.81
N ASP A 122 -4.64 -0.41 -0.69
CA ASP A 122 -4.03 0.80 -0.12
C ASP A 122 -4.46 1.08 1.32
N SER A 123 -5.73 1.30 1.57
CA SER A 123 -6.31 1.61 2.88
C SER A 123 -7.41 0.61 3.22
N ASP A 124 -7.23 -0.08 4.35
CA ASP A 124 -8.07 -1.22 4.75
C ASP A 124 -9.28 -0.82 5.60
N THR A 125 -10.25 -1.73 5.68
CA THR A 125 -11.26 -1.78 6.74
C THR A 125 -10.80 -2.75 7.85
N ALA A 126 -11.54 -2.83 8.95
CA ALA A 126 -11.40 -3.97 9.85
C ALA A 126 -11.66 -5.29 9.07
N PRO A 127 -10.98 -6.41 9.44
CA PRO A 127 -10.97 -7.64 8.64
C PRO A 127 -12.35 -8.20 8.28
N GLU A 128 -13.33 -8.00 9.14
CA GLU A 128 -14.72 -8.43 8.89
C GLU A 128 -15.43 -7.68 7.74
N GLY A 129 -14.86 -6.58 7.26
CA GLY A 129 -15.39 -5.81 6.12
C GLY A 129 -15.07 -6.42 4.77
N ARG A 130 -14.02 -7.24 4.65
CA ARG A 130 -13.48 -7.70 3.36
C ARG A 130 -13.03 -9.16 3.42
N LYS A 131 -12.61 -9.73 2.29
CA LYS A 131 -11.95 -11.04 2.22
C LYS A 131 -10.44 -10.93 2.09
N VAL A 132 -9.98 -10.06 1.19
CA VAL A 132 -8.55 -9.85 0.91
C VAL A 132 -8.22 -8.37 1.01
N PHE A 133 -7.07 -8.05 1.58
CA PHE A 133 -6.47 -6.72 1.57
C PHE A 133 -5.16 -6.74 0.80
N ILE A 134 -5.06 -5.91 -0.23
CA ILE A 134 -3.82 -5.67 -0.96
C ILE A 134 -3.08 -4.52 -0.29
N ASN A 135 -2.09 -4.89 0.51
CA ASN A 135 -1.23 -3.94 1.20
C ASN A 135 0.03 -3.68 0.35
N GLN A 136 0.30 -2.43 0.11
CA GLN A 136 1.38 -1.95 -0.76
C GLN A 136 2.78 -2.36 -0.28
N ALA A 137 2.99 -2.37 1.04
CA ALA A 137 4.19 -2.86 1.69
C ALA A 137 3.87 -3.19 3.16
N SER A 138 4.81 -3.75 3.91
CA SER A 138 4.64 -3.94 5.35
C SER A 138 4.36 -2.59 6.02
N SER A 139 3.25 -2.47 6.74
CA SER A 139 2.88 -1.24 7.44
C SER A 139 3.94 -0.81 8.46
N GLU A 140 4.56 -1.78 9.13
CA GLU A 140 5.70 -1.56 10.02
C GLU A 140 6.88 -0.96 9.23
N GLY A 141 7.27 -1.59 8.12
CA GLY A 141 8.37 -1.11 7.28
C GLY A 141 8.12 0.29 6.69
N ILE A 142 6.86 0.64 6.38
CA ILE A 142 6.49 1.99 5.91
C ILE A 142 6.68 3.02 7.03
N GLY A 143 6.19 2.74 8.24
CA GLY A 143 6.32 3.65 9.37
C GLY A 143 7.78 3.85 9.79
N GLN A 144 8.45 2.76 10.11
CA GLN A 144 9.86 2.76 10.53
C GLN A 144 10.79 3.37 9.47
N GLY A 145 10.60 3.00 8.19
CA GLY A 145 11.46 3.49 7.10
C GLY A 145 11.43 5.00 6.95
N GLN A 146 10.28 5.66 7.10
CA GLN A 146 10.19 7.12 7.03
C GLN A 146 10.93 7.80 8.19
N VAL A 147 10.84 7.25 9.41
CA VAL A 147 11.61 7.76 10.57
C VAL A 147 13.11 7.58 10.33
N GLN A 148 13.53 6.41 9.86
CA GLN A 148 14.94 6.09 9.59
C GLN A 148 15.55 7.00 8.52
N ILE A 149 14.80 7.30 7.45
CA ILE A 149 15.23 8.22 6.40
C ILE A 149 15.38 9.65 6.97
N LEU A 150 14.38 10.12 7.74
CA LEU A 150 14.44 11.47 8.33
C LEU A 150 15.58 11.58 9.34
N ALA A 151 15.72 10.61 10.23
CA ALA A 151 16.73 10.62 11.31
C ALA A 151 18.15 10.80 10.76
N LYS A 152 18.50 10.08 9.69
CA LYS A 152 19.79 10.22 9.01
C LYS A 152 20.03 11.64 8.47
N GLN A 153 18.97 12.33 8.02
CA GLN A 153 19.08 13.67 7.46
C GLN A 153 19.22 14.77 8.52
N ILE A 154 18.83 14.50 9.77
CA ILE A 154 18.87 15.45 10.90
C ILE A 154 19.84 15.02 12.02
N ASP A 155 20.75 14.07 11.73
CA ASP A 155 21.73 13.53 12.67
C ASP A 155 21.08 13.01 13.98
N PHE A 156 19.94 12.33 13.88
CA PHE A 156 19.18 11.71 14.97
C PHE A 156 18.81 12.66 16.12
N LYS A 157 18.58 13.96 15.84
CA LYS A 157 18.24 14.95 16.88
C LYS A 157 17.38 16.09 16.37
N GLY A 158 16.55 16.62 17.25
CA GLY A 158 15.74 17.81 17.05
C GLY A 158 14.25 17.55 17.02
N GLU A 159 13.48 18.62 16.89
CA GLU A 159 12.03 18.56 16.80
C GLU A 159 11.60 18.14 15.40
N ILE A 160 10.62 17.24 15.33
CA ILE A 160 10.02 16.76 14.08
C ILE A 160 8.49 16.85 14.17
N ALA A 161 7.84 16.97 13.02
CA ALA A 161 6.39 16.93 12.90
C ALA A 161 5.94 15.91 11.86
N ILE A 162 4.70 15.49 11.95
CA ILE A 162 4.04 14.66 10.93
C ILE A 162 2.92 15.47 10.30
N LEU A 163 2.87 15.50 8.95
CA LEU A 163 1.77 16.07 8.18
C LEU A 163 1.00 14.93 7.49
N SER A 164 -0.10 14.52 8.11
CA SER A 164 -0.96 13.41 7.67
C SER A 164 -2.18 13.93 6.87
N ALA A 165 -2.98 12.99 6.30
CA ALA A 165 -4.23 13.34 5.61
C ALA A 165 -5.34 13.68 6.60
N THR A 166 -6.06 12.69 7.11
CA THR A 166 -7.19 12.88 8.03
C THR A 166 -6.99 12.11 9.32
N PRO A 167 -7.63 12.51 10.42
CA PRO A 167 -7.56 11.78 11.68
C PRO A 167 -8.05 10.32 11.60
N ASN A 168 -8.86 9.97 10.61
CA ASN A 168 -9.44 8.64 10.43
C ASN A 168 -8.76 7.81 9.33
N ALA A 169 -7.70 8.33 8.68
CA ALA A 169 -7.00 7.62 7.62
C ALA A 169 -6.35 6.32 8.13
N THR A 170 -6.97 5.17 7.85
CA THR A 170 -6.61 3.85 8.39
C THR A 170 -5.14 3.52 8.18
N ASN A 171 -4.67 3.60 6.93
CA ASN A 171 -3.30 3.26 6.57
C ASN A 171 -2.30 4.21 7.26
N GLN A 172 -2.51 5.52 7.18
CA GLN A 172 -1.60 6.51 7.75
C GLN A 172 -1.54 6.44 9.28
N ASN A 173 -2.67 6.23 9.96
CA ASN A 173 -2.68 6.04 11.40
C ASN A 173 -1.90 4.79 11.83
N THR A 174 -1.98 3.72 11.05
CA THR A 174 -1.18 2.51 11.29
C THR A 174 0.31 2.80 11.12
N TRP A 175 0.71 3.54 10.08
CA TRP A 175 2.11 3.91 9.87
C TRP A 175 2.62 4.88 10.93
N ILE A 176 1.80 5.86 11.35
CA ILE A 176 2.14 6.80 12.43
C ILE A 176 2.39 6.05 13.74
N LYS A 177 1.56 5.05 14.07
CA LYS A 177 1.81 4.19 15.23
C LYS A 177 3.21 3.54 15.16
N TYR A 178 3.59 2.97 14.03
CA TYR A 178 4.93 2.40 13.86
C TYR A 178 6.05 3.45 13.84
N MET A 179 5.78 4.69 13.41
CA MET A 179 6.72 5.81 13.54
C MET A 179 6.93 6.16 15.02
N GLU A 180 5.85 6.23 15.81
CA GLU A 180 5.94 6.51 17.24
C GLU A 180 6.65 5.39 17.99
N GLU A 181 6.39 4.12 17.66
CA GLU A 181 7.11 2.97 18.21
C GLU A 181 8.61 3.01 17.86
N GLU A 182 8.96 3.33 16.62
CA GLU A 182 10.36 3.49 16.17
C GLU A 182 11.08 4.60 16.97
N LEU A 183 10.42 5.75 17.16
CA LEU A 183 10.96 6.89 17.90
C LEU A 183 11.20 6.60 19.40
N GLN A 184 10.62 5.53 19.96
CA GLN A 184 10.92 5.11 21.36
C GLN A 184 12.25 4.38 21.51
N LYS A 185 12.89 3.97 20.41
CA LYS A 185 14.17 3.27 20.48
C LYS A 185 15.29 4.22 20.96
N PRO A 186 16.30 3.71 21.68
CA PRO A 186 17.35 4.54 22.30
C PRO A 186 18.10 5.46 21.32
N GLU A 187 18.23 5.05 20.08
CA GLU A 187 18.94 5.81 19.04
C GLU A 187 18.23 7.10 18.65
N TYR A 188 16.91 7.21 18.85
CA TYR A 188 16.10 8.39 18.55
C TYR A 188 15.79 9.27 19.77
N LYS A 189 16.42 9.02 20.93
CA LYS A 189 16.15 9.72 22.21
C LYS A 189 16.22 11.25 22.13
N ASP A 190 17.02 11.78 21.21
CA ASP A 190 17.19 13.21 21.00
C ASP A 190 16.30 13.77 19.87
N MET A 191 15.42 12.93 19.29
CA MET A 191 14.36 13.33 18.37
C MET A 191 13.03 13.46 19.12
N LYS A 192 12.28 14.52 18.85
CA LYS A 192 11.01 14.79 19.53
C LYS A 192 9.91 15.05 18.51
N LEU A 193 8.90 14.17 18.46
CA LEU A 193 7.66 14.44 17.72
C LEU A 193 6.85 15.50 18.47
N VAL A 194 6.73 16.71 17.91
CA VAL A 194 6.06 17.84 18.56
C VAL A 194 4.63 18.01 18.11
N ARG A 195 4.28 17.55 16.89
CA ARG A 195 2.92 17.73 16.35
C ARG A 195 2.61 16.70 15.24
N ILE A 196 1.34 16.28 15.21
CA ILE A 196 0.71 15.66 14.03
C ILE A 196 -0.32 16.66 13.51
N ALA A 197 -0.16 17.11 12.27
CA ALA A 197 -1.07 18.00 11.57
C ALA A 197 -1.81 17.24 10.45
N TYR A 198 -2.96 17.76 10.01
CA TYR A 198 -3.83 17.07 9.06
C TYR A 198 -4.22 18.00 7.90
N GLY A 199 -3.76 17.67 6.69
CA GLY A 199 -4.01 18.40 5.46
C GLY A 199 -5.24 17.92 4.68
N ASN A 200 -6.01 16.94 5.16
CA ASN A 200 -7.21 16.35 4.54
C ASN A 200 -7.00 15.77 3.13
N ASP A 201 -5.77 15.47 2.74
CA ASP A 201 -5.39 15.17 1.34
C ASP A 201 -5.78 16.31 0.36
N GLU A 202 -5.83 17.55 0.86
CA GLU A 202 -6.05 18.76 0.09
C GLU A 202 -4.73 19.53 -0.04
N ASP A 203 -4.34 19.88 -1.28
CA ASP A 203 -3.05 20.54 -1.56
C ASP A 203 -2.90 21.87 -0.81
N GLN A 204 -3.90 22.76 -0.92
CA GLN A 204 -3.83 24.07 -0.29
C GLN A 204 -3.85 24.01 1.23
N LYS A 205 -4.63 23.09 1.80
CA LYS A 205 -4.65 22.88 3.26
C LYS A 205 -3.32 22.32 3.75
N SER A 206 -2.77 21.32 3.06
CA SER A 206 -1.45 20.76 3.40
C SER A 206 -0.33 21.79 3.32
N PHE A 207 -0.40 22.71 2.33
CA PHE A 207 0.53 23.84 2.23
C PHE A 207 0.40 24.77 3.44
N THR A 208 -0.83 25.15 3.81
CA THR A 208 -1.10 26.03 4.98
C THR A 208 -0.70 25.36 6.30
N GLU A 209 -0.98 24.07 6.46
CA GLU A 209 -0.54 23.31 7.65
C GLU A 209 0.99 23.26 7.74
N THR A 210 1.69 23.13 6.61
CA THR A 210 3.17 23.19 6.59
C THR A 210 3.67 24.54 7.08
N GLN A 211 3.09 25.63 6.60
CA GLN A 211 3.41 26.97 7.07
C GLN A 211 3.16 27.11 8.57
N GLY A 212 1.99 26.69 9.05
CA GLY A 212 1.62 26.77 10.46
C GLY A 212 2.55 25.94 11.37
N LEU A 213 3.00 24.76 10.91
CA LEU A 213 3.98 23.96 11.65
C LEU A 213 5.30 24.71 11.82
N LEU A 214 5.80 25.35 10.77
CA LEU A 214 7.09 26.06 10.79
C LEU A 214 7.03 27.37 11.59
N GLU A 215 5.87 28.02 11.62
CA GLU A 215 5.63 29.21 12.45
C GLU A 215 5.49 28.84 13.94
N ALA A 216 4.76 27.77 14.26
CA ALA A 216 4.53 27.34 15.62
C ALA A 216 5.74 26.66 16.27
N TYR A 217 6.60 26.02 15.46
CA TYR A 217 7.77 25.28 15.93
C TYR A 217 9.05 25.78 15.23
N PRO A 218 9.61 26.92 15.62
CA PRO A 218 10.77 27.53 14.93
C PRO A 218 12.05 26.69 15.01
N ASN A 219 12.11 25.72 15.92
CA ASN A 219 13.24 24.79 16.07
C ASN A 219 13.05 23.47 15.28
N LEU A 220 11.96 23.36 14.51
CA LEU A 220 11.68 22.16 13.73
C LEU A 220 12.85 21.82 12.80
N LYS A 221 13.26 20.56 12.79
CA LYS A 221 14.34 20.03 11.94
C LYS A 221 13.84 19.21 10.78
N GLY A 222 12.66 18.59 10.94
CA GLY A 222 12.13 17.73 9.90
C GLY A 222 10.62 17.55 9.94
N ILE A 223 10.07 17.21 8.77
CA ILE A 223 8.68 16.87 8.58
C ILE A 223 8.62 15.50 7.90
N ILE A 224 7.78 14.60 8.44
CA ILE A 224 7.38 13.36 7.76
C ILE A 224 5.95 13.56 7.23
N SER A 225 5.73 13.35 5.94
CA SER A 225 4.38 13.40 5.38
C SER A 225 4.01 12.05 4.72
N PRO A 226 3.25 11.18 5.42
CA PRO A 226 2.85 9.88 4.91
C PRO A 226 1.67 9.97 3.91
N THR A 227 1.61 11.04 3.13
CA THR A 227 0.61 11.25 2.07
C THR A 227 1.23 11.94 0.87
N THR A 228 0.87 11.50 -0.34
CA THR A 228 1.44 12.04 -1.59
C THR A 228 1.04 13.50 -1.83
N VAL A 229 -0.14 13.89 -1.39
CA VAL A 229 -0.59 15.30 -1.45
C VAL A 229 0.17 16.14 -0.44
N GLY A 230 0.28 15.67 0.80
CA GLY A 230 0.94 16.40 1.87
C GLY A 230 2.45 16.62 1.61
N VAL A 231 3.17 15.57 1.19
CA VAL A 231 4.62 15.71 0.92
C VAL A 231 4.89 16.65 -0.26
N ALA A 232 4.07 16.60 -1.32
CA ALA A 232 4.22 17.49 -2.47
C ALA A 232 3.90 18.96 -2.11
N ALA A 233 2.84 19.19 -1.33
CA ALA A 233 2.47 20.52 -0.84
C ALA A 233 3.54 21.10 0.10
N ALA A 234 4.07 20.29 1.03
CA ALA A 234 5.18 20.68 1.91
C ALA A 234 6.45 21.00 1.12
N ALA A 235 6.79 20.18 0.12
CA ALA A 235 7.93 20.43 -0.76
C ALA A 235 7.77 21.74 -1.54
N ARG A 236 6.56 22.03 -2.05
CA ARG A 236 6.24 23.28 -2.75
C ARG A 236 6.39 24.49 -1.82
N TYR A 237 5.93 24.42 -0.57
CA TYR A 237 6.17 25.48 0.41
C TYR A 237 7.67 25.70 0.65
N LEU A 238 8.38 24.63 0.97
CA LEU A 238 9.80 24.69 1.31
C LEU A 238 10.67 25.19 0.13
N SER A 239 10.32 24.83 -1.11
CA SER A 239 11.11 25.19 -2.30
C SER A 239 11.21 26.70 -2.52
N THR A 240 10.22 27.46 -2.05
CA THR A 240 10.17 28.95 -2.15
C THR A 240 10.44 29.64 -0.83
N SER A 241 10.65 28.89 0.25
CA SER A 241 10.88 29.41 1.60
C SER A 241 12.39 29.66 1.85
N PRO A 242 12.75 30.62 2.72
CA PRO A 242 14.11 30.76 3.24
C PRO A 242 14.58 29.55 4.07
N LEU A 243 13.70 28.61 4.34
CA LEU A 243 13.97 27.34 5.04
C LEU A 243 14.35 26.19 4.10
N LYS A 244 14.40 26.43 2.78
CA LYS A 244 14.84 25.44 1.78
C LYS A 244 16.20 24.84 2.18
N GLY A 245 16.27 23.51 2.23
CA GLY A 245 17.48 22.77 2.62
C GLY A 245 17.82 22.81 4.11
N LYS A 246 17.09 23.57 4.94
CA LYS A 246 17.27 23.65 6.39
C LYS A 246 16.33 22.73 7.16
N ILE A 247 15.15 22.45 6.58
CA ILE A 247 14.15 21.50 7.08
C ILE A 247 14.22 20.25 6.22
N ALA A 248 14.49 19.11 6.84
CA ALA A 248 14.43 17.83 6.15
C ALA A 248 12.96 17.45 5.92
N LEU A 249 12.60 17.14 4.68
CA LEU A 249 11.27 16.66 4.32
C LEU A 249 11.38 15.24 3.78
N VAL A 250 10.67 14.32 4.43
CA VAL A 250 10.54 12.92 4.05
C VAL A 250 9.05 12.57 3.96
N GLY A 251 8.71 11.58 3.19
CA GLY A 251 7.32 11.12 3.12
C GLY A 251 7.09 10.14 2.00
N LEU A 252 5.82 9.94 1.67
CA LEU A 252 5.37 9.07 0.59
C LEU A 252 4.93 9.93 -0.59
N GLY A 253 5.71 9.94 -1.66
CA GLY A 253 5.48 10.80 -2.82
C GLY A 253 5.55 10.05 -4.16
N THR A 254 4.79 10.49 -5.17
CA THR A 254 4.99 9.95 -6.51
C THR A 254 6.23 10.58 -7.15
N PRO A 255 7.04 9.80 -7.88
CA PRO A 255 8.25 10.32 -8.54
C PRO A 255 7.97 11.54 -9.43
N ASN A 256 6.85 11.53 -10.18
CA ASN A 256 6.53 12.65 -11.07
C ASN A 256 6.25 13.96 -10.34
N GLN A 257 5.57 13.92 -9.19
CA GLN A 257 5.30 15.11 -8.37
C GLN A 257 6.55 15.59 -7.65
N MET A 258 7.41 14.67 -7.22
CA MET A 258 8.56 14.98 -6.36
C MET A 258 9.85 15.30 -7.12
N ARG A 259 9.96 14.90 -8.38
CA ARG A 259 11.18 15.01 -9.18
C ARG A 259 11.82 16.39 -9.15
N GLN A 260 11.05 17.45 -9.34
CA GLN A 260 11.58 18.81 -9.34
C GLN A 260 12.20 19.17 -7.98
N PHE A 261 11.58 18.74 -6.87
CA PHE A 261 12.02 19.06 -5.51
C PHE A 261 13.26 18.25 -5.09
N VAL A 262 13.44 17.07 -5.67
CA VAL A 262 14.67 16.30 -5.50
C VAL A 262 15.81 16.94 -6.30
N LYS A 263 15.56 17.32 -7.56
CA LYS A 263 16.57 17.92 -8.43
C LYS A 263 17.02 19.31 -7.96
N ASP A 264 16.14 20.07 -7.33
CA ASP A 264 16.48 21.42 -6.82
C ASP A 264 16.99 21.41 -5.36
N GLY A 265 17.14 20.22 -4.75
CA GLY A 265 17.65 20.01 -3.41
C GLY A 265 16.70 20.39 -2.26
N THR A 266 15.41 20.64 -2.55
CA THR A 266 14.38 20.85 -1.51
C THR A 266 14.13 19.58 -0.72
N VAL A 267 14.12 18.43 -1.38
CA VAL A 267 13.95 17.09 -0.80
C VAL A 267 15.14 16.23 -1.17
N LYS A 268 15.76 15.56 -0.21
CA LYS A 268 16.89 14.65 -0.49
C LYS A 268 16.41 13.27 -0.89
N GLU A 269 15.49 12.71 -0.10
CA GLU A 269 14.96 11.36 -0.26
C GLU A 269 13.49 11.34 0.15
N PHE A 270 12.71 10.52 -0.51
CA PHE A 270 11.35 10.17 -0.15
C PHE A 270 11.11 8.71 -0.55
N ALA A 271 9.96 8.15 -0.21
CA ALA A 271 9.68 6.76 -0.50
C ALA A 271 8.29 6.57 -1.09
N LEU A 272 8.07 5.46 -1.76
CA LEU A 272 6.77 4.96 -2.19
C LEU A 272 6.93 3.51 -2.70
N TRP A 273 5.89 2.95 -3.19
CA TRP A 273 5.76 1.76 -4.05
C TRP A 273 5.17 2.21 -5.39
N ASN A 274 4.99 1.29 -6.34
CA ASN A 274 4.26 1.61 -7.57
C ASN A 274 2.74 1.50 -7.34
N PRO A 275 1.97 2.60 -7.34
CA PRO A 275 0.52 2.54 -7.11
C PRO A 275 -0.23 1.73 -8.17
N SER A 276 0.24 1.77 -9.43
CA SER A 276 -0.36 0.99 -10.52
C SER A 276 -0.33 -0.51 -10.22
N ASP A 277 0.75 -1.01 -9.60
CA ASP A 277 0.86 -2.43 -9.27
C ASP A 277 -0.05 -2.82 -8.07
N VAL A 278 -0.35 -1.88 -7.14
CA VAL A 278 -1.35 -2.08 -6.09
C VAL A 278 -2.72 -2.34 -6.71
N GLY A 279 -3.16 -1.44 -7.58
CA GLY A 279 -4.46 -1.56 -8.25
C GLY A 279 -4.53 -2.79 -9.16
N TYR A 280 -3.46 -3.07 -9.90
CA TYR A 280 -3.36 -4.26 -10.77
C TYR A 280 -3.51 -5.54 -9.95
N LEU A 281 -2.79 -5.68 -8.84
CA LEU A 281 -2.89 -6.84 -7.95
C LEU A 281 -4.28 -6.97 -7.32
N ALA A 282 -4.89 -5.85 -6.93
CA ALA A 282 -6.23 -5.84 -6.36
C ALA A 282 -7.31 -6.30 -7.34
N ALA A 283 -7.19 -5.92 -8.61
CA ALA A 283 -8.09 -6.39 -9.67
C ALA A 283 -7.97 -7.90 -9.89
N TYR A 284 -6.76 -8.45 -9.90
CA TYR A 284 -6.53 -9.89 -9.99
C TYR A 284 -7.11 -10.63 -8.79
N ALA A 285 -6.86 -10.17 -7.56
CA ALA A 285 -7.42 -10.78 -6.36
C ALA A 285 -8.96 -10.78 -6.38
N ALA A 286 -9.57 -9.68 -6.81
CA ALA A 286 -11.01 -9.54 -6.95
C ALA A 286 -11.59 -10.50 -8.01
N ALA A 287 -10.92 -10.64 -9.14
CA ALA A 287 -11.31 -11.54 -10.22
C ALA A 287 -11.17 -13.02 -9.81
N GLN A 288 -10.11 -13.38 -9.11
CA GLN A 288 -9.90 -14.74 -8.58
C GLN A 288 -10.98 -15.13 -7.55
N LEU A 289 -11.31 -14.22 -6.62
CA LEU A 289 -12.41 -14.39 -5.67
C LEU A 289 -13.77 -14.53 -6.38
N ALA A 290 -14.06 -13.65 -7.36
CA ALA A 290 -15.31 -13.66 -8.11
C ALA A 290 -15.45 -14.89 -9.00
N SER A 291 -14.35 -15.46 -9.46
CA SER A 291 -14.31 -16.72 -10.21
C SER A 291 -14.47 -17.95 -9.32
N GLY A 292 -14.27 -17.82 -8.01
CA GLY A 292 -14.27 -18.92 -7.05
C GLY A 292 -12.98 -19.75 -7.08
N ASN A 293 -11.89 -19.17 -7.57
CA ASN A 293 -10.58 -19.82 -7.62
C ASN A 293 -9.87 -19.79 -6.28
N ILE A 294 -10.13 -18.75 -5.48
CA ILE A 294 -9.70 -18.58 -4.10
C ILE A 294 -10.89 -18.19 -3.21
N GLU A 295 -10.76 -18.40 -1.91
CA GLU A 295 -11.76 -18.02 -0.90
C GLU A 295 -11.32 -16.80 -0.06
N GLY A 296 -10.03 -16.43 -0.13
CA GLY A 296 -9.40 -15.38 0.68
C GLY A 296 -8.79 -15.91 1.98
N LYS A 297 -8.49 -17.22 2.05
CA LYS A 297 -7.93 -17.85 3.23
C LYS A 297 -6.40 -17.73 3.26
N GLU A 298 -5.85 -17.67 4.46
CA GLU A 298 -4.40 -17.73 4.67
C GLU A 298 -3.80 -18.98 4.03
N GLY A 299 -2.66 -18.80 3.36
CA GLY A 299 -1.93 -19.85 2.65
C GLY A 299 -2.40 -20.11 1.22
N GLU A 300 -3.57 -19.59 0.80
CA GLU A 300 -3.97 -19.67 -0.61
C GLU A 300 -3.05 -18.85 -1.49
N THR A 301 -2.80 -19.35 -2.69
CA THR A 301 -2.01 -18.67 -3.71
C THR A 301 -2.86 -18.39 -4.96
N PHE A 302 -2.53 -17.33 -5.68
CA PHE A 302 -3.14 -16.99 -6.96
C PHE A 302 -2.14 -16.30 -7.88
N SER A 303 -2.32 -16.49 -9.17
CA SER A 303 -1.56 -15.76 -10.18
C SER A 303 -2.13 -14.35 -10.39
N ALA A 304 -1.25 -13.37 -10.48
CA ALA A 304 -1.57 -11.96 -10.72
C ALA A 304 -0.84 -11.42 -11.95
N GLY A 305 -0.96 -12.10 -13.09
CA GLY A 305 -0.39 -11.70 -14.37
C GLY A 305 1.09 -11.36 -14.29
N LYS A 306 1.49 -10.16 -14.74
CA LYS A 306 2.89 -9.69 -14.70
C LYS A 306 3.52 -9.67 -13.30
N LEU A 307 2.73 -9.66 -12.26
CA LEU A 307 3.23 -9.66 -10.87
C LEU A 307 3.51 -11.08 -10.35
N GLY A 308 3.18 -12.13 -11.11
CA GLY A 308 3.44 -13.53 -10.75
C GLY A 308 2.53 -14.04 -9.62
N SER A 309 2.94 -15.13 -9.00
CA SER A 309 2.18 -15.75 -7.92
C SER A 309 2.22 -14.92 -6.63
N ARG A 310 1.09 -14.84 -5.95
CA ARG A 310 0.93 -14.15 -4.66
C ARG A 310 0.30 -15.07 -3.64
N THR A 311 0.75 -14.98 -2.40
CA THR A 311 0.22 -15.74 -1.27
C THR A 311 -0.61 -14.83 -0.37
N ILE A 312 -1.78 -15.30 0.03
CA ILE A 312 -2.61 -14.66 1.02
C ILE A 312 -2.04 -14.98 2.41
N GLY A 313 -1.62 -13.97 3.12
CA GLY A 313 -1.11 -14.10 4.47
C GLY A 313 -2.20 -14.04 5.53
N LYS A 314 -1.77 -13.90 6.77
CA LYS A 314 -2.63 -13.77 7.93
C LYS A 314 -3.68 -12.67 7.72
N ASP A 315 -4.89 -12.91 8.21
CA ASP A 315 -6.03 -11.98 8.11
C ASP A 315 -6.38 -11.56 6.66
N GLY A 316 -6.04 -12.40 5.66
CA GLY A 316 -6.33 -12.12 4.26
C GLY A 316 -5.45 -11.06 3.63
N VAL A 317 -4.29 -10.74 4.19
CA VAL A 317 -3.38 -9.69 3.69
C VAL A 317 -2.46 -10.24 2.61
N VAL A 318 -2.35 -9.52 1.49
CA VAL A 318 -1.38 -9.78 0.42
C VAL A 318 -0.45 -8.57 0.33
N ILE A 319 0.84 -8.79 0.53
CA ILE A 319 1.86 -7.74 0.42
C ILE A 319 2.34 -7.62 -1.04
N LEU A 320 2.29 -6.41 -1.61
CA LEU A 320 2.79 -6.17 -2.96
C LEU A 320 4.31 -6.33 -3.02
N GLY A 321 5.05 -5.64 -2.16
CA GLY A 321 6.50 -5.69 -2.15
C GLY A 321 7.15 -4.75 -1.13
N PRO A 322 8.45 -4.51 -1.24
CA PRO A 322 9.16 -3.59 -0.36
C PRO A 322 8.88 -2.12 -0.72
N LEU A 323 9.12 -1.24 0.25
CA LEU A 323 9.18 0.21 0.06
C LEU A 323 10.39 0.56 -0.84
N THR A 324 10.17 1.44 -1.82
CA THR A 324 11.22 1.97 -2.69
C THR A 324 11.59 3.37 -2.22
N VAL A 325 12.88 3.62 -2.03
CA VAL A 325 13.42 4.96 -1.73
C VAL A 325 13.86 5.63 -3.02
N PHE A 326 13.45 6.87 -3.20
CA PHE A 326 13.77 7.71 -4.35
C PHE A 326 14.68 8.86 -3.94
N ASP A 327 15.70 9.11 -4.75
CA ASP A 327 16.67 10.18 -4.60
C ASP A 327 17.11 10.74 -5.96
N ALA A 328 18.08 11.64 -5.97
CA ALA A 328 18.60 12.24 -7.20
C ALA A 328 19.26 11.23 -8.16
N ALA A 329 19.73 10.09 -7.66
CA ALA A 329 20.43 9.10 -8.47
C ALA A 329 19.46 8.19 -9.25
N ASN A 330 18.25 7.97 -8.72
CA ASN A 330 17.33 7.00 -9.30
C ASN A 330 15.98 7.57 -9.78
N ILE A 331 15.59 8.77 -9.37
CA ILE A 331 14.23 9.31 -9.62
C ILE A 331 13.86 9.39 -11.09
N ASP A 332 14.82 9.57 -11.99
CA ASP A 332 14.57 9.66 -13.43
C ASP A 332 14.23 8.31 -14.08
N GLN A 333 14.44 7.21 -13.36
CA GLN A 333 14.09 5.85 -13.83
C GLN A 333 12.60 5.54 -13.67
N PHE A 334 11.86 6.39 -12.94
CA PHE A 334 10.45 6.16 -12.60
C PHE A 334 9.55 7.22 -13.25
N ASN A 335 8.42 6.78 -13.79
CA ASN A 335 7.48 7.66 -14.49
C ASN A 335 6.04 7.35 -14.07
N PHE A 336 5.71 7.64 -12.82
CA PHE A 336 4.37 7.52 -12.26
C PHE A 336 4.10 8.56 -11.17
#